data_4947dbf82b9756cddee2cd87e7d3b334
#
_entry.id   4947dbf82b9756cddee2cd87e7d3b334
#
_cell.length_a   1.000
_cell.length_b   1.000
_cell.length_c   1.000
_cell.angle_alpha   90.00
_cell.angle_beta   90.00
_cell.angle_gamma   90.00
#
_symmetry.space_group_name_H-M   'P 1'
#
loop_
_entity.id
_entity.type
_entity.pdbx_description
1 polymer ?
#
loop_
_entity_poly.entity_id
_entity_poly.type
_entity_poly.pdbx_seq_one_letter_code
_entity_poly.pdbx_strand_id
1 'polypeptide(L)'
;MIKNRIMAIGAHPDDIEFGCGGTLLKHKLNGDFIVYVCMTNTESVDGTTNTVIRTAEENKSEAILAASKLKCDKVEFLPFKDLNVPFSFKSVSKLESLIKKYNIDTIYTHWAGDANQDHISTFRTTMAAARYIPNVYCYEQIPIPRMSENQMDINYYVDITDTFNTKITASLCHQSQIKKYKHHGFDIKQNLKALAKFRGIQAKCMYAEAFKIIKQVW
;
A
#
# COMPACT_ATOMS: atom_id res chain seq x y z
N MET A 1 -0.77 13.26 -23.94
CA MET A 1 -0.50 11.90 -23.43
C MET A 1 -1.71 11.44 -22.65
N ILE A 2 -2.14 10.19 -22.85
CA ILE A 2 -3.22 9.57 -22.06
C ILE A 2 -2.67 9.43 -20.63
N LYS A 3 -3.37 10.00 -19.65
CA LYS A 3 -2.99 9.91 -18.24
C LYS A 3 -3.54 8.62 -17.66
N ASN A 4 -2.71 7.90 -16.96
CA ASN A 4 -3.12 6.68 -16.27
C ASN A 4 -4.01 7.00 -15.07
N ARG A 5 -4.88 6.06 -14.73
CA ARG A 5 -5.77 6.14 -13.58
C ARG A 5 -5.42 5.02 -12.59
N ILE A 6 -4.66 5.43 -11.59
CA ILE A 6 -4.00 4.54 -10.65
C ILE A 6 -4.89 4.33 -9.42
N MET A 7 -4.99 3.10 -8.95
CA MET A 7 -5.54 2.78 -7.64
C MET A 7 -4.50 2.05 -6.80
N ALA A 8 -4.12 2.62 -5.68
CA ALA A 8 -3.31 1.93 -4.68
C ALA A 8 -4.20 1.42 -3.55
N ILE A 9 -4.06 0.14 -3.21
CA ILE A 9 -4.95 -0.56 -2.27
C ILE A 9 -4.11 -1.11 -1.13
N GLY A 10 -4.35 -0.62 0.08
CA GLY A 10 -3.80 -1.13 1.33
C GLY A 10 -4.89 -1.81 2.17
N ALA A 11 -4.53 -2.79 2.97
CA ALA A 11 -5.41 -3.37 3.97
C ALA A 11 -5.66 -2.37 5.10
N HIS A 12 -4.58 -1.74 5.57
CA HIS A 12 -4.56 -0.80 6.69
C HIS A 12 -4.03 0.57 6.26
N PRO A 13 -4.32 1.62 7.05
CA PRO A 13 -3.64 2.90 6.93
C PRO A 13 -2.14 2.73 7.22
N ASP A 14 -1.26 3.09 6.30
CA ASP A 14 0.20 2.99 6.25
C ASP A 14 0.77 2.07 5.17
N ASP A 15 0.05 1.05 4.75
CA ASP A 15 0.52 0.06 3.77
C ASP A 15 0.98 0.69 2.45
N ILE A 16 0.20 1.63 1.94
CA ILE A 16 0.43 2.26 0.63
C ILE A 16 1.69 3.11 0.63
N GLU A 17 1.88 3.89 1.69
CA GLU A 17 3.07 4.73 1.86
C GLU A 17 4.33 3.88 1.94
N PHE A 18 4.25 2.79 2.71
CA PHE A 18 5.39 1.90 2.91
C PHE A 18 5.70 1.10 1.64
N GLY A 19 4.68 0.60 0.95
CA GLY A 19 4.84 -0.26 -0.21
C GLY A 19 5.17 0.47 -1.51
N CYS A 20 4.42 1.54 -1.86
CA CYS A 20 4.51 2.16 -3.17
C CYS A 20 4.42 3.70 -3.18
N GLY A 21 4.60 4.37 -2.04
CA GLY A 21 4.44 5.83 -1.93
C GLY A 21 5.33 6.64 -2.86
N GLY A 22 6.58 6.21 -3.08
CA GLY A 22 7.51 6.86 -4.00
C GLY A 22 7.08 6.73 -5.46
N THR A 23 6.58 5.56 -5.84
CA THR A 23 6.03 5.27 -7.17
C THR A 23 4.77 6.09 -7.44
N LEU A 24 3.86 6.21 -6.48
CA LEU A 24 2.67 7.07 -6.61
C LEU A 24 3.03 8.52 -6.85
N LEU A 25 4.06 9.03 -6.16
CA LEU A 25 4.56 10.38 -6.41
C LEU A 25 5.12 10.55 -7.83
N LYS A 26 5.79 9.53 -8.38
CA LYS A 26 6.23 9.57 -9.79
C LYS A 26 5.05 9.58 -10.75
N HIS A 27 4.04 8.77 -10.51
CA HIS A 27 2.78 8.85 -11.27
C HIS A 27 2.20 10.26 -11.21
N LYS A 28 2.19 10.87 -10.04
CA LYS A 28 1.67 12.24 -9.89
C LYS A 28 2.48 13.28 -10.64
N LEU A 29 3.80 13.16 -10.67
CA LEU A 29 4.67 14.03 -11.48
C LEU A 29 4.39 13.90 -12.98
N ASN A 30 3.99 12.71 -13.43
CA ASN A 30 3.55 12.47 -14.81
C ASN A 30 2.13 12.98 -15.08
N GLY A 31 1.42 13.45 -14.04
CA GLY A 31 0.06 13.96 -14.12
C GLY A 31 -1.03 12.89 -14.10
N ASP A 32 -0.71 11.67 -13.68
CA ASP A 32 -1.67 10.59 -13.50
C ASP A 32 -2.67 10.90 -12.37
N PHE A 33 -3.86 10.29 -12.45
CA PHE A 33 -4.89 10.41 -11.42
C PHE A 33 -4.77 9.26 -10.42
N ILE A 34 -4.74 9.57 -9.13
CA ILE A 34 -4.44 8.59 -8.08
C ILE A 34 -5.58 8.48 -7.08
N VAL A 35 -6.06 7.25 -6.89
CA VAL A 35 -7.02 6.87 -5.84
C VAL A 35 -6.31 6.04 -4.79
N TYR A 36 -6.31 6.52 -3.56
CA TYR A 36 -5.85 5.80 -2.37
C TYR A 36 -7.03 5.05 -1.78
N VAL A 37 -6.92 3.73 -1.61
CA VAL A 37 -7.98 2.88 -1.04
C VAL A 37 -7.44 2.13 0.17
N CYS A 38 -8.05 2.34 1.32
CA CYS A 38 -7.83 1.51 2.50
C CYS A 38 -9.02 0.58 2.72
N MET A 39 -8.76 -0.72 2.90
CA MET A 39 -9.83 -1.71 3.10
C MET A 39 -10.51 -1.56 4.45
N THR A 40 -9.80 -1.05 5.46
CA THR A 40 -10.32 -0.87 6.82
C THR A 40 -10.63 0.59 7.14
N ASN A 41 -11.59 0.80 8.02
CA ASN A 41 -11.92 2.12 8.55
C ASN A 41 -12.27 2.09 10.04
N THR A 42 -11.82 1.08 10.77
CA THR A 42 -12.09 0.89 12.20
C THR A 42 -10.84 1.23 13.04
N GLU A 43 -11.03 1.14 14.35
CA GLU A 43 -9.90 1.15 15.28
C GLU A 43 -8.94 -0.01 15.00
N SER A 44 -7.65 0.20 15.29
CA SER A 44 -6.65 -0.85 15.33
C SER A 44 -6.52 -1.38 16.75
N VAL A 45 -6.56 -2.70 16.88
CA VAL A 45 -6.49 -3.38 18.18
C VAL A 45 -5.22 -4.24 18.29
N ASP A 46 -4.76 -4.43 19.50
CA ASP A 46 -3.75 -5.45 19.80
C ASP A 46 -4.38 -6.83 19.71
N GLY A 47 -3.85 -7.68 18.83
CA GLY A 47 -4.42 -9.00 18.57
C GLY A 47 -4.35 -9.98 19.76
N THR A 48 -3.52 -9.67 20.77
CA THR A 48 -3.35 -10.50 21.98
C THR A 48 -4.24 -10.01 23.11
N THR A 49 -4.27 -8.70 23.35
CA THR A 49 -4.95 -8.09 24.49
C THR A 49 -6.32 -7.53 24.15
N ASN A 50 -6.64 -7.42 22.86
CA ASN A 50 -7.84 -6.77 22.34
C ASN A 50 -8.00 -5.30 22.80
N THR A 51 -6.91 -4.66 23.18
CA THR A 51 -6.90 -3.24 23.54
C THR A 51 -6.81 -2.36 22.29
N VAL A 52 -7.52 -1.24 22.29
CA VAL A 52 -7.43 -0.27 21.19
C VAL A 52 -6.06 0.40 21.23
N ILE A 53 -5.28 0.20 20.16
CA ILE A 53 -3.98 0.83 19.97
C ILE A 53 -4.15 2.21 19.33
N ARG A 54 -5.17 2.33 18.45
CA ARG A 54 -5.42 3.49 17.61
C ARG A 54 -6.91 3.56 17.28
N THR A 55 -7.52 4.69 17.51
CA THR A 55 -8.94 4.89 17.20
C THR A 55 -9.20 4.92 15.69
N ALA A 56 -10.44 4.69 15.27
CA ALA A 56 -10.84 4.80 13.86
C ALA A 56 -10.59 6.20 13.30
N GLU A 57 -10.78 7.23 14.13
CA GLU A 57 -10.56 8.62 13.74
C GLU A 57 -9.09 8.97 13.56
N GLU A 58 -8.22 8.52 14.46
CA GLU A 58 -6.77 8.63 14.32
C GLU A 58 -6.29 7.91 13.05
N ASN A 59 -6.72 6.67 12.81
CA ASN A 59 -6.42 5.90 11.61
C ASN A 59 -6.75 6.68 10.34
N LYS A 60 -7.97 7.22 10.30
CA LYS A 60 -8.46 7.94 9.13
C LYS A 60 -7.73 9.27 8.92
N SER A 61 -7.50 10.03 9.99
CA SER A 61 -6.83 11.35 9.91
C SER A 61 -5.37 11.19 9.48
N GLU A 62 -4.63 10.23 10.03
CA GLU A 62 -3.25 9.93 9.65
C GLU A 62 -3.16 9.50 8.16
N ALA A 63 -4.07 8.63 7.70
CA ALA A 63 -4.12 8.20 6.30
C ALA A 63 -4.46 9.35 5.33
N ILE A 64 -5.42 10.21 5.67
CA ILE A 64 -5.75 11.37 4.85
C ILE A 64 -4.56 12.33 4.76
N LEU A 65 -3.86 12.56 5.88
CA LEU A 65 -2.67 13.40 5.90
C LEU A 65 -1.56 12.79 5.03
N ALA A 66 -1.31 11.49 5.15
CA ALA A 66 -0.32 10.77 4.36
C ALA A 66 -0.65 10.80 2.86
N ALA A 67 -1.89 10.50 2.48
CA ALA A 67 -2.37 10.59 1.11
C ALA A 67 -2.23 12.01 0.52
N SER A 68 -2.42 13.06 1.34
CA SER A 68 -2.19 14.45 0.93
C SER A 68 -0.72 14.73 0.60
N LYS A 69 0.23 14.16 1.38
CA LYS A 69 1.67 14.24 1.09
C LYS A 69 2.03 13.51 -0.20
N LEU A 70 1.37 12.39 -0.49
CA LEU A 70 1.48 11.66 -1.75
C LEU A 70 0.75 12.34 -2.92
N LYS A 71 0.02 13.43 -2.65
CA LYS A 71 -0.79 14.18 -3.63
C LYS A 71 -1.86 13.31 -4.31
N CYS A 72 -2.43 12.34 -3.60
CA CYS A 72 -3.52 11.52 -4.10
C CYS A 72 -4.76 12.39 -4.37
N ASP A 73 -5.47 12.11 -5.48
CA ASP A 73 -6.64 12.88 -5.90
C ASP A 73 -7.90 12.48 -5.14
N LYS A 74 -7.98 11.22 -4.70
CA LYS A 74 -9.09 10.66 -3.93
C LYS A 74 -8.59 9.72 -2.85
N VAL A 75 -9.31 9.70 -1.74
CA VAL A 75 -9.10 8.78 -0.62
C VAL A 75 -10.42 8.08 -0.32
N GLU A 76 -10.42 6.76 -0.32
CA GLU A 76 -11.58 5.93 -0.05
C GLU A 76 -11.27 4.94 1.08
N PHE A 77 -12.22 4.76 1.99
CA PHE A 77 -12.14 3.79 3.05
C PHE A 77 -13.27 2.79 2.90
N LEU A 78 -12.95 1.50 2.83
CA LEU A 78 -13.94 0.44 2.84
C LEU A 78 -14.31 0.07 4.30
N PRO A 79 -15.55 -0.36 4.55
CA PRO A 79 -16.06 -0.52 5.91
C PRO A 79 -15.74 -1.90 6.51
N PHE A 80 -14.49 -2.37 6.35
CA PHE A 80 -14.06 -3.63 6.95
C PHE A 80 -13.28 -3.36 8.24
N LYS A 81 -13.26 -4.36 9.12
CA LYS A 81 -12.58 -4.28 10.41
C LYS A 81 -11.11 -4.66 10.26
N ASP A 82 -10.25 -3.99 11.05
CA ASP A 82 -8.88 -4.41 11.28
C ASP A 82 -8.85 -5.86 11.81
N LEU A 83 -7.86 -6.64 11.42
CA LEU A 83 -7.71 -8.08 11.67
C LEU A 83 -8.82 -8.98 11.08
N ASN A 84 -9.71 -8.43 10.26
CA ASN A 84 -10.84 -9.19 9.71
C ASN A 84 -11.31 -8.64 8.35
N VAL A 85 -10.38 -8.36 7.45
CA VAL A 85 -10.70 -8.02 6.05
C VAL A 85 -11.18 -9.28 5.34
N PRO A 86 -12.43 -9.34 4.86
CA PRO A 86 -12.96 -10.57 4.28
C PRO A 86 -12.59 -10.69 2.79
N PHE A 87 -12.30 -11.91 2.34
CA PHE A 87 -12.42 -12.27 0.93
C PHE A 87 -13.84 -12.78 0.68
N SER A 88 -14.70 -11.94 0.13
CA SER A 88 -16.13 -12.22 -0.03
C SER A 88 -16.73 -11.49 -1.23
N PHE A 89 -17.92 -11.89 -1.67
CA PHE A 89 -18.68 -11.16 -2.69
C PHE A 89 -18.81 -9.67 -2.34
N LYS A 90 -19.09 -9.34 -1.07
CA LYS A 90 -19.27 -7.95 -0.61
C LYS A 90 -17.98 -7.12 -0.78
N SER A 91 -16.81 -7.68 -0.42
CA SER A 91 -15.53 -6.97 -0.56
C SER A 91 -15.13 -6.79 -2.02
N VAL A 92 -15.29 -7.83 -2.83
CA VAL A 92 -15.03 -7.79 -4.28
C VAL A 92 -15.94 -6.76 -4.96
N SER A 93 -17.24 -6.80 -4.74
CA SER A 93 -18.21 -5.89 -5.36
C SER A 93 -17.96 -4.41 -4.98
N LYS A 94 -17.57 -4.14 -3.73
CA LYS A 94 -17.22 -2.78 -3.31
C LYS A 94 -15.99 -2.27 -4.05
N LEU A 95 -14.97 -3.10 -4.19
CA LEU A 95 -13.74 -2.71 -4.89
C LEU A 95 -13.99 -2.55 -6.40
N GLU A 96 -14.76 -3.44 -7.02
CA GLU A 96 -15.20 -3.30 -8.43
C GLU A 96 -15.96 -1.99 -8.67
N SER A 97 -16.82 -1.60 -7.73
CA SER A 97 -17.56 -0.34 -7.83
C SER A 97 -16.63 0.88 -7.83
N LEU A 98 -15.56 0.87 -7.02
CA LEU A 98 -14.54 1.93 -7.02
C LEU A 98 -13.70 1.92 -8.30
N ILE A 99 -13.28 0.73 -8.77
CA ILE A 99 -12.56 0.56 -10.03
C ILE A 99 -13.36 1.19 -11.19
N LYS A 100 -14.66 0.85 -11.27
CA LYS A 100 -15.56 1.41 -12.29
C LYS A 100 -15.79 2.91 -12.10
N LYS A 101 -16.08 3.37 -10.87
CA LYS A 101 -16.33 4.78 -10.53
C LYS A 101 -15.19 5.68 -10.99
N TYR A 102 -13.95 5.22 -10.84
CA TYR A 102 -12.76 6.00 -11.15
C TYR A 102 -12.11 5.63 -12.49
N ASN A 103 -12.69 4.72 -13.29
CA ASN A 103 -12.14 4.24 -14.57
C ASN A 103 -10.66 3.80 -14.43
N ILE A 104 -10.37 2.98 -13.45
CA ILE A 104 -9.00 2.55 -13.10
C ILE A 104 -8.44 1.65 -14.20
N ASP A 105 -7.18 1.87 -14.57
CA ASP A 105 -6.40 1.05 -15.52
C ASP A 105 -5.17 0.41 -14.91
N THR A 106 -4.72 0.89 -13.74
CA THR A 106 -3.51 0.40 -13.07
C THR A 106 -3.75 0.26 -11.57
N ILE A 107 -3.36 -0.89 -11.02
CA ILE A 107 -3.54 -1.19 -9.60
C ILE A 107 -2.21 -1.58 -8.95
N TYR A 108 -1.95 -1.02 -7.76
CA TYR A 108 -0.92 -1.44 -6.82
C TYR A 108 -1.59 -2.04 -5.58
N THR A 109 -1.14 -3.22 -5.14
CA THR A 109 -1.76 -3.93 -4.01
C THR A 109 -0.74 -4.80 -3.27
N HIS A 110 -1.18 -5.45 -2.19
CA HIS A 110 -0.40 -6.44 -1.45
C HIS A 110 -0.03 -7.65 -2.30
N TRP A 111 0.92 -8.44 -1.79
CA TRP A 111 1.34 -9.70 -2.38
C TRP A 111 0.68 -10.91 -1.69
N ALA A 112 0.48 -11.99 -2.45
CA ALA A 112 -0.20 -13.22 -2.01
C ALA A 112 0.49 -13.96 -0.87
N GLY A 113 1.81 -13.87 -0.81
CA GLY A 113 2.62 -14.61 0.16
C GLY A 113 2.98 -13.80 1.41
N ASP A 114 2.25 -12.74 1.72
CA ASP A 114 2.39 -11.99 2.96
C ASP A 114 2.00 -12.87 4.18
N ALA A 115 2.57 -12.58 5.35
CA ALA A 115 2.22 -13.25 6.59
C ALA A 115 0.96 -12.67 7.26
N ASN A 116 0.54 -11.47 6.87
CA ASN A 116 -0.64 -10.81 7.41
C ASN A 116 -1.91 -11.27 6.70
N GLN A 117 -2.86 -11.81 7.44
CA GLN A 117 -4.12 -12.33 6.91
C GLN A 117 -4.94 -11.27 6.15
N ASP A 118 -4.92 -10.00 6.60
CA ASP A 118 -5.65 -8.92 5.95
C ASP A 118 -5.00 -8.52 4.63
N HIS A 119 -3.64 -8.55 4.56
CA HIS A 119 -2.91 -8.35 3.31
C HIS A 119 -3.23 -9.43 2.27
N ILE A 120 -3.25 -10.72 2.71
CA ILE A 120 -3.61 -11.85 1.85
C ILE A 120 -5.06 -11.71 1.36
N SER A 121 -5.99 -11.36 2.25
CA SER A 121 -7.41 -11.15 1.90
C SER A 121 -7.59 -9.97 0.96
N THR A 122 -6.85 -8.89 1.17
CA THR A 122 -6.83 -7.71 0.27
C THR A 122 -6.30 -8.08 -1.11
N PHE A 123 -5.19 -8.83 -1.18
CA PHE A 123 -4.68 -9.35 -2.45
C PHE A 123 -5.74 -10.18 -3.17
N ARG A 124 -6.34 -11.18 -2.52
CA ARG A 124 -7.37 -12.05 -3.12
C ARG A 124 -8.57 -11.26 -3.63
N THR A 125 -9.04 -10.30 -2.83
CA THR A 125 -10.14 -9.39 -3.21
C THR A 125 -9.77 -8.56 -4.43
N THR A 126 -8.54 -8.02 -4.44
CA THR A 126 -8.03 -7.23 -5.57
C THR A 126 -7.95 -8.06 -6.84
N MET A 127 -7.41 -9.29 -6.77
CA MET A 127 -7.30 -10.15 -7.96
C MET A 127 -8.68 -10.48 -8.56
N ALA A 128 -9.68 -10.74 -7.72
CA ALA A 128 -11.03 -10.99 -8.18
C ALA A 128 -11.67 -9.73 -8.80
N ALA A 129 -11.49 -8.56 -8.18
CA ALA A 129 -12.06 -7.30 -8.65
C ALA A 129 -11.35 -6.75 -9.90
N ALA A 130 -10.04 -6.98 -10.02
CA ALA A 130 -9.18 -6.43 -11.06
C ALA A 130 -9.05 -7.32 -12.31
N ARG A 131 -9.88 -8.35 -12.48
CA ARG A 131 -9.75 -9.34 -13.57
C ARG A 131 -9.68 -8.74 -14.97
N TYR A 132 -10.27 -7.57 -15.19
CA TYR A 132 -10.26 -6.84 -16.47
C TYR A 132 -9.28 -5.67 -16.50
N ILE A 133 -8.56 -5.39 -15.42
CA ILE A 133 -7.59 -4.31 -15.36
C ILE A 133 -6.33 -4.73 -16.12
N PRO A 134 -5.80 -3.86 -17.00
CA PRO A 134 -4.62 -4.19 -17.81
C PRO A 134 -3.33 -4.27 -16.97
N ASN A 135 -3.17 -3.43 -15.93
CA ASN A 135 -1.92 -3.34 -15.20
C ASN A 135 -2.14 -3.58 -13.70
N VAL A 136 -1.51 -4.63 -13.16
CA VAL A 136 -1.62 -5.00 -11.74
C VAL A 136 -0.25 -5.36 -11.20
N TYR A 137 0.15 -4.67 -10.13
CA TYR A 137 1.43 -4.80 -9.46
C TYR A 137 1.24 -5.08 -7.98
N CYS A 138 2.03 -6.01 -7.44
CA CYS A 138 2.13 -6.20 -6.00
C CYS A 138 3.36 -5.47 -5.48
N TYR A 139 3.21 -4.65 -4.45
CA TYR A 139 4.32 -3.95 -3.82
C TYR A 139 4.97 -4.80 -2.72
N GLU A 140 6.25 -4.57 -2.51
CA GLU A 140 6.98 -5.11 -1.37
C GLU A 140 6.63 -4.32 -0.12
N GLN A 141 6.27 -5.02 0.96
CA GLN A 141 5.82 -4.42 2.21
C GLN A 141 6.86 -4.53 3.32
N ILE A 142 6.88 -3.55 4.24
CA ILE A 142 7.59 -3.65 5.50
C ILE A 142 6.60 -3.62 6.68
N PRO A 143 6.91 -4.28 7.81
CA PRO A 143 8.06 -5.18 7.99
C PRO A 143 7.99 -6.34 7.01
N ILE A 144 9.14 -6.69 6.44
CA ILE A 144 9.22 -7.81 5.49
C ILE A 144 8.57 -9.03 6.12
N PRO A 145 7.69 -9.75 5.39
CA PRO A 145 7.00 -10.92 5.90
C PRO A 145 8.02 -11.91 6.49
N ARG A 146 7.97 -12.06 7.79
CA ARG A 146 9.02 -12.77 8.53
C ARG A 146 8.98 -14.26 8.35
N MET A 147 7.82 -14.79 7.98
CA MET A 147 7.51 -16.22 7.98
C MET A 147 6.74 -16.63 6.73
N SER A 148 6.95 -15.93 5.63
CA SER A 148 6.39 -16.37 4.34
C SER A 148 7.14 -17.61 3.87
N GLU A 149 6.41 -18.68 3.53
CA GLU A 149 6.98 -19.88 2.92
C GLU A 149 7.62 -19.60 1.56
N ASN A 150 7.20 -18.51 0.91
CA ASN A 150 7.70 -18.09 -0.38
C ASN A 150 8.21 -16.65 -0.32
N GLN A 151 9.39 -16.41 -0.86
CA GLN A 151 9.87 -15.05 -1.08
C GLN A 151 9.10 -14.41 -2.24
N MET A 152 8.86 -13.09 -2.15
CA MET A 152 8.29 -12.34 -3.26
C MET A 152 9.25 -12.36 -4.44
N ASP A 153 8.80 -12.93 -5.56
CA ASP A 153 9.55 -12.95 -6.81
C ASP A 153 9.45 -11.56 -7.48
N ILE A 154 10.37 -10.69 -7.07
CA ILE A 154 10.48 -9.31 -7.54
C ILE A 154 11.03 -9.32 -8.96
N ASN A 155 10.31 -8.65 -9.88
CA ASN A 155 10.67 -8.57 -11.28
C ASN A 155 10.50 -7.17 -11.89
N TYR A 156 10.17 -6.17 -11.07
CA TYR A 156 9.99 -4.79 -11.49
C TYR A 156 10.49 -3.81 -10.42
N TYR A 157 11.22 -2.79 -10.85
CA TYR A 157 11.78 -1.77 -9.98
C TYR A 157 11.41 -0.38 -10.49
N VAL A 158 11.10 0.51 -9.58
CA VAL A 158 10.87 1.92 -9.86
C VAL A 158 11.92 2.75 -9.12
N ASP A 159 12.73 3.49 -9.87
CA ASP A 159 13.64 4.48 -9.28
C ASP A 159 12.81 5.59 -8.62
N ILE A 160 12.93 5.71 -7.30
CA ILE A 160 12.24 6.71 -6.48
C ILE A 160 13.21 7.72 -5.87
N THR A 161 14.41 7.86 -6.41
CA THR A 161 15.47 8.73 -5.85
C THR A 161 14.92 10.14 -5.58
N ASP A 162 14.22 10.73 -6.54
CA ASP A 162 13.69 12.10 -6.42
C ASP A 162 12.45 12.20 -5.54
N THR A 163 11.73 11.10 -5.32
CA THR A 163 10.48 11.06 -4.54
C THR A 163 10.65 10.44 -3.15
N PHE A 164 11.82 9.88 -2.86
CA PHE A 164 12.09 9.15 -1.63
C PHE A 164 11.85 9.98 -0.36
N ASN A 165 12.32 11.23 -0.31
CA ASN A 165 12.15 12.07 0.87
C ASN A 165 10.67 12.38 1.15
N THR A 166 9.88 12.57 0.11
CA THR A 166 8.43 12.81 0.24
C THR A 166 7.71 11.52 0.67
N LYS A 167 8.10 10.36 0.13
CA LYS A 167 7.61 9.06 0.63
C LYS A 167 7.85 8.92 2.13
N ILE A 168 9.05 9.19 2.61
CA ILE A 168 9.37 9.13 4.05
C ILE A 168 8.48 10.11 4.84
N THR A 169 8.29 11.33 4.35
CA THR A 169 7.43 12.32 5.02
C THR A 169 5.99 11.82 5.11
N ALA A 170 5.45 11.20 4.05
CA ALA A 170 4.12 10.60 4.06
C ALA A 170 4.03 9.42 5.04
N SER A 171 5.00 8.52 5.01
CA SER A 171 5.09 7.37 5.93
C SER A 171 5.12 7.80 7.40
N LEU A 172 5.79 8.91 7.71
CA LEU A 172 5.88 9.44 9.06
C LEU A 172 4.60 10.18 9.53
N CYS A 173 3.58 10.31 8.70
CA CYS A 173 2.26 10.79 9.16
C CYS A 173 1.55 9.80 10.09
N HIS A 174 1.89 8.51 10.02
CA HIS A 174 1.33 7.44 10.86
C HIS A 174 2.03 7.37 12.22
N GLN A 175 1.88 8.43 13.03
CA GLN A 175 2.58 8.60 14.31
C GLN A 175 2.26 7.50 15.32
N SER A 176 1.02 7.01 15.32
CA SER A 176 0.58 5.92 16.19
C SER A 176 1.32 4.61 15.86
N GLN A 177 1.50 4.31 14.58
CA GLN A 177 2.26 3.14 14.14
C GLN A 177 3.76 3.27 14.42
N ILE A 178 4.33 4.47 14.24
CA ILE A 178 5.74 4.73 14.57
C ILE A 178 6.01 4.42 16.04
N LYS A 179 5.14 4.87 16.96
CA LYS A 179 5.24 4.57 18.39
C LYS A 179 5.19 3.07 18.67
N LYS A 180 4.23 2.36 18.05
CA LYS A 180 4.09 0.90 18.16
C LYS A 180 5.35 0.18 17.71
N TYR A 181 5.85 0.46 16.52
CA TYR A 181 7.02 -0.20 15.97
C TYR A 181 8.31 0.11 16.75
N LYS A 182 8.45 1.35 17.22
CA LYS A 182 9.59 1.74 18.05
C LYS A 182 9.63 0.97 19.36
N HIS A 183 8.47 0.70 19.98
CA HIS A 183 8.38 -0.13 21.17
C HIS A 183 8.93 -1.54 20.95
N HIS A 184 8.79 -2.06 19.72
CA HIS A 184 9.33 -3.37 19.31
C HIS A 184 10.76 -3.29 18.72
N GLY A 185 11.48 -2.18 18.91
CA GLY A 185 12.85 -2.00 18.41
C GLY A 185 12.93 -1.80 16.89
N PHE A 186 11.83 -1.44 16.22
CA PHE A 186 11.77 -1.28 14.77
C PHE A 186 11.61 0.20 14.40
N ASP A 187 12.65 0.79 13.80
CA ASP A 187 12.62 2.16 13.28
C ASP A 187 12.12 2.16 11.82
N ILE A 188 10.88 2.59 11.63
CA ILE A 188 10.24 2.61 10.31
C ILE A 188 11.07 3.41 9.30
N LYS A 189 11.56 4.60 9.68
CA LYS A 189 12.33 5.46 8.78
C LYS A 189 13.63 4.81 8.33
N GLN A 190 14.37 4.22 9.26
CA GLN A 190 15.63 3.53 8.95
C GLN A 190 15.38 2.29 8.09
N ASN A 191 14.34 1.52 8.38
CA ASN A 191 14.02 0.30 7.64
C ASN A 191 13.52 0.60 6.23
N LEU A 192 12.65 1.61 6.04
CA LEU A 192 12.26 2.08 4.70
C LEU A 192 13.47 2.54 3.88
N LYS A 193 14.39 3.28 4.52
CA LYS A 193 15.61 3.72 3.85
C LYS A 193 16.52 2.56 3.48
N ALA A 194 16.70 1.59 4.38
CA ALA A 194 17.54 0.42 4.14
C ALA A 194 16.98 -0.43 2.99
N LEU A 195 15.67 -0.70 2.98
CA LEU A 195 15.01 -1.45 1.92
C LEU A 195 15.11 -0.73 0.59
N ALA A 196 14.75 0.55 0.53
CA ALA A 196 14.82 1.34 -0.70
C ALA A 196 16.24 1.44 -1.26
N LYS A 197 17.26 1.54 -0.39
CA LYS A 197 18.67 1.53 -0.79
C LYS A 197 19.11 0.17 -1.33
N PHE A 198 18.70 -0.92 -0.67
CA PHE A 198 18.99 -2.28 -1.15
C PHE A 198 18.37 -2.53 -2.53
N ARG A 199 17.13 -2.13 -2.75
CA ARG A 199 16.46 -2.24 -4.05
C ARG A 199 17.07 -1.29 -5.09
N GLY A 200 17.55 -0.12 -4.64
CA GLY A 200 18.30 0.82 -5.49
C GLY A 200 19.59 0.21 -6.04
N ILE A 201 20.34 -0.55 -5.23
CA ILE A 201 21.55 -1.27 -5.70
C ILE A 201 21.19 -2.24 -6.84
N GLN A 202 20.09 -2.98 -6.70
CA GLN A 202 19.63 -3.91 -7.73
C GLN A 202 19.17 -3.21 -9.01
N ALA A 203 18.52 -2.05 -8.87
CA ALA A 203 18.02 -1.22 -9.97
C ALA A 203 19.04 -0.23 -10.55
N LYS A 204 20.27 -0.18 -10.00
CA LYS A 204 21.33 0.79 -10.37
C LYS A 204 20.91 2.27 -10.19
N CYS A 205 20.21 2.57 -9.10
CA CYS A 205 19.85 3.91 -8.67
C CYS A 205 20.05 4.07 -7.16
N MET A 206 19.82 5.28 -6.61
CA MET A 206 20.06 5.53 -5.19
C MET A 206 19.00 4.88 -4.31
N TYR A 207 17.71 4.99 -4.68
CA TYR A 207 16.58 4.42 -3.99
C TYR A 207 15.57 3.86 -5.00
N ALA A 208 15.10 2.63 -4.77
CA ALA A 208 14.03 2.03 -5.56
C ALA A 208 12.93 1.43 -4.68
N GLU A 209 11.74 1.38 -5.23
CA GLU A 209 10.67 0.49 -4.80
C GLU A 209 10.63 -0.74 -5.72
N ALA A 210 10.24 -1.87 -5.16
CA ALA A 210 10.26 -3.14 -5.85
C ALA A 210 8.86 -3.79 -5.87
N PHE A 211 8.57 -4.42 -7.00
CA PHE A 211 7.25 -4.97 -7.29
C PHE A 211 7.33 -6.34 -7.94
N LYS A 212 6.23 -7.08 -7.82
CA LYS A 212 5.92 -8.19 -8.70
C LYS A 212 4.86 -7.76 -9.69
N ILE A 213 5.15 -7.84 -10.98
CA ILE A 213 4.15 -7.69 -12.03
C ILE A 213 3.27 -8.94 -12.01
N ILE A 214 1.97 -8.76 -11.80
CA ILE A 214 0.96 -9.81 -11.95
C ILE A 214 0.43 -9.80 -13.37
N LYS A 215 0.17 -8.61 -13.90
CA LYS A 215 -0.30 -8.40 -15.27
C LYS A 215 0.18 -7.04 -15.77
N GLN A 216 0.61 -6.99 -17.01
CA GLN A 216 0.94 -5.75 -17.70
C GLN A 216 0.59 -5.89 -19.18
N VAL A 217 -0.17 -4.94 -19.71
CA VAL A 217 -0.56 -4.85 -21.11
C VAL A 217 -0.09 -3.51 -21.66
N TRP A 218 0.59 -3.56 -22.80
CA TRP A 218 1.09 -2.40 -23.53
C TRP A 218 0.08 -1.98 -24.62
#